data_858e0752a10219a623b7bfbeceddae8b
#
_entry.id   858e0752a10219a623b7bfbeceddae8b
#
_cell.length_a   1.000
_cell.length_b   1.000
_cell.length_c   1.000
_cell.angle_alpha   90.00
_cell.angle_beta   90.00
_cell.angle_gamma   90.00
#
_symmetry.space_group_name_H-M   'P 1'
#
loop_
_entity.id
_entity.type
_entity.pdbx_description
1 polymer ?
#
loop_
_entity_poly.entity_id
_entity_poly.type
_entity_poly.pdbx_seq_one_letter_code
_entity_poly.pdbx_strand_id
1 'polypeptide(L)' 'MTTYNVKARYTDDRRRSHYITLQSDLADRRYIEQLIRAQYPADKIFINTVNQA' A
#
# COMPACT_ATOMS: atom_id res chain seq x y z
N MET A 1 -4.49 1.79 20.38
CA MET A 1 -3.62 1.46 19.22
C MET A 1 -3.89 2.40 18.07
N THR A 2 -2.85 2.78 17.36
CA THR A 2 -2.99 3.72 16.25
C THR A 2 -3.13 2.94 14.95
N THR A 3 -4.12 3.30 14.16
CA THR A 3 -4.34 2.71 12.84
C THR A 3 -4.19 3.81 11.80
N TYR A 4 -3.56 3.48 10.67
CA TYR A 4 -3.36 4.40 9.57
C TYR A 4 -4.16 3.96 8.37
N ASN A 5 -4.85 4.90 7.74
CA ASN A 5 -5.49 4.69 6.45
C ASN A 5 -4.50 5.00 5.35
N VAL A 6 -4.26 4.05 4.48
CA VAL A 6 -3.26 4.15 3.42
C VAL A 6 -3.96 4.10 2.07
N LYS A 7 -3.66 5.10 1.23
CA LYS A 7 -4.05 5.09 -0.17
C LYS A 7 -2.79 4.91 -1.00
N ALA A 8 -2.81 3.87 -1.82
CA ALA A 8 -1.64 3.51 -2.61
C ALA A 8 -2.03 3.10 -4.02
N ARG A 9 -1.03 3.06 -4.87
CA ARG A 9 -1.17 2.57 -6.23
C ARG A 9 -0.07 1.54 -6.47
N TYR A 10 -0.40 0.43 -7.08
CA TYR A 10 0.61 -0.52 -7.50
C TYR A 10 0.47 -0.82 -8.99
N THR A 11 1.58 -1.22 -9.59
CA THR A 11 1.63 -1.65 -10.97
C THR A 11 1.92 -3.15 -10.99
N ASP A 12 1.12 -3.92 -11.74
CA ASP A 12 1.35 -5.35 -11.88
C ASP A 12 2.41 -5.65 -12.95
N ASP A 13 2.67 -6.94 -13.18
CA ASP A 13 3.65 -7.39 -14.16
C ASP A 13 3.24 -7.08 -15.60
N ARG A 14 1.97 -6.76 -15.84
CA ARG A 14 1.44 -6.34 -17.14
C ARG A 14 1.40 -4.84 -17.32
N ARG A 15 2.05 -4.10 -16.39
CA ARG A 15 2.13 -2.64 -16.40
C ARG A 15 0.78 -1.94 -16.22
N ARG A 16 -0.17 -2.63 -15.61
CA ARG A 16 -1.46 -2.03 -15.26
C ARG A 16 -1.41 -1.46 -13.86
N SER A 17 -1.93 -0.25 -13.71
CA SER A 17 -1.99 0.43 -12.41
C SER A 17 -3.30 0.13 -11.71
N HIS A 18 -3.22 -0.12 -10.41
CA HIS A 18 -4.38 -0.40 -9.58
C HIS A 18 -4.34 0.48 -8.34
N TYR A 19 -5.45 1.11 -8.04
CA TYR A 19 -5.57 1.92 -6.83
C TYR A 19 -6.16 1.06 -5.72
N ILE A 20 -5.54 1.12 -4.56
CA ILE A 20 -5.97 0.33 -3.41
C ILE A 20 -6.02 1.21 -2.16
N THR A 21 -6.86 0.80 -1.22
CA THR A 21 -6.95 1.41 0.10
C THR A 21 -6.82 0.30 1.13
N LEU A 22 -5.98 0.52 2.12
CA LEU A 22 -5.78 -0.47 3.18
C LEU A 22 -5.53 0.24 4.51
N GLN A 23 -5.57 -0.54 5.58
CA GLN A 23 -5.24 -0.07 6.91
C GLN A 23 -3.94 -0.72 7.38
N SER A 24 -3.14 0.04 8.10
CA SER A 24 -1.86 -0.41 8.62
C SER A 24 -1.71 0.02 10.08
N ASP A 25 -1.06 -0.82 10.88
CA ASP A 25 -0.73 -0.49 12.26
C ASP A 25 0.48 0.45 12.35
N LEU A 26 1.27 0.54 11.29
CA LEU A 26 2.47 1.35 11.23
C LEU A 26 2.43 2.30 10.05
N ALA A 27 3.06 3.45 10.22
CA ALA A 27 3.22 4.43 9.13
C ALA A 27 4.48 4.20 8.29
N ASP A 28 5.20 3.12 8.53
CA ASP A 28 6.44 2.79 7.81
C ASP A 28 6.13 2.32 6.40
N ARG A 29 6.72 2.98 5.42
CA ARG A 29 6.52 2.64 4.00
C ARG A 29 6.96 1.23 3.66
N ARG A 30 8.08 0.76 4.22
CA ARG A 30 8.56 -0.60 3.96
C ARG A 30 7.56 -1.63 4.45
N TYR A 31 7.03 -1.40 5.63
CA TYR A 31 6.03 -2.29 6.21
C TYR A 31 4.77 -2.33 5.33
N ILE A 32 4.30 -1.16 4.89
CA ILE A 32 3.12 -1.04 4.05
C ILE A 32 3.35 -1.72 2.69
N GLU A 33 4.52 -1.53 2.09
CA GLU A 33 4.87 -2.19 0.83
C GLU A 33 4.84 -3.72 0.98
N GLN A 34 5.34 -4.23 2.09
CA GLN A 34 5.31 -5.66 2.35
C GLN A 34 3.88 -6.18 2.48
N LEU A 35 3.01 -5.42 3.14
CA LEU A 35 1.60 -5.78 3.24
C LEU A 35 0.95 -5.85 1.86
N ILE A 36 1.23 -4.89 1.01
CA ILE A 36 0.67 -4.84 -0.33
C ILE A 36 1.18 -6.02 -1.16
N ARG A 37 2.48 -6.30 -1.12
CA ARG A 37 3.07 -7.41 -1.88
C ARG A 37 2.56 -8.77 -1.40
N ALA A 38 2.20 -8.88 -0.14
CA ALA A 38 1.64 -10.12 0.39
C ALA A 38 0.23 -10.39 -0.11
N GLN A 39 -0.51 -9.34 -0.50
CA GLN A 39 -1.91 -9.46 -0.91
C GLN A 39 -2.12 -9.31 -2.40
N TYR A 40 -1.23 -8.62 -3.10
CA TYR A 40 -1.39 -8.27 -4.51
C TYR A 40 -0.12 -8.59 -5.29
N PRO A 41 -0.24 -8.93 -6.58
CA PRO A 41 0.93 -9.18 -7.44
C PRO A 41 1.55 -7.86 -7.89
N ALA A 42 2.12 -7.12 -6.95
CA ALA A 42 2.63 -5.77 -7.19
C ALA A 42 4.10 -5.82 -7.63
N ASP A 43 4.39 -5.26 -8.79
CA ASP A 43 5.75 -5.07 -9.28
C ASP A 43 6.35 -3.77 -8.73
N LYS A 44 5.60 -2.68 -8.87
CA LYS A 44 5.98 -1.37 -8.32
C LYS A 44 4.86 -0.85 -7.44
N ILE A 45 5.23 -0.19 -6.35
CA ILE A 45 4.28 0.32 -5.38
C ILE A 45 4.56 1.80 -5.13
N PHE A 46 3.51 2.61 -5.21
CA PHE A 46 3.54 4.02 -4.83
C PHE A 46 2.55 4.26 -3.71
N ILE A 47 3.04 4.78 -2.60
CA ILE A 47 2.19 5.14 -1.47
C ILE A 47 1.83 6.61 -1.63
N ASN A 48 0.55 6.89 -1.87
CA ASN A 48 0.08 8.26 -2.08
C ASN A 48 -0.10 9.00 -0.77
N THR A 49 -0.85 8.42 0.16
CA THR A 49 -1.11 9.04 1.45
C THR A 49 -1.12 8.01 2.56
N VAL A 50 -0.67 8.44 3.72
CA VAL A 50 -0.76 7.67 4.96
C VAL A 50 -1.32 8.63 6.01
N ASN A 51 -2.56 8.40 6.43
CA ASN A 51 -3.25 9.26 7.39
C ASN A 51 -3.65 8.46 8.61
N GLN A 52 -3.47 9.05 9.77
CA GLN A 52 -3.95 8.45 11.00
C GLN A 52 -5.48 8.42 11.00
N ALA A 53 -6.01 7.25 11.28
CA ALA A 53 -7.46 7.05 11.34
C ALA A 53 -8.06 7.64 12.62
#